data_0017239829b90316a49509898365a643
#
_entry.id   0017239829b90316a49509898365a643
#
_cell.length_a   1.000
_cell.length_b   1.000
_cell.length_c   1.000
_cell.angle_alpha   90.00
_cell.angle_beta   90.00
_cell.angle_gamma   90.00
#
_symmetry.space_group_name_H-M   'P 1'
#
loop_
_entity.id
_entity.type
_entity.pdbx_description
1 polymer ?
#
loop_
_entity_poly.entity_id
_entity_poly.type
_entity_poly.pdbx_seq_one_letter_code
_entity_poly.pdbx_strand_id
1 'polypeptide(L)'
;MVEEATKGLAGVSASQVEIQSGIQFYDGITTGEIQEILIKSASDLIDLDHPNYQYVAARLLLFSTRKSLYGRMRDLPPLRDHIMNCTGIHVYDFAIYDKYNLEEINQADSWLDHDRDYFFTYAGLRQVVDKYLVQDRSTGKVYETPQFMYIMIALTIFAEYPKETRMSYVRKYYDAISKHKINIPTPIMGGVRTPIRQFASCVLVDIDDTLDSIFSSDMAIGKYVAQRAGIGIN
;
A
#
# COMPACT_ATOMS: atom_id res chain seq x y z
N MET A 1 5.52 5.66 -20.83
CA MET A 1 5.73 5.16 -19.46
C MET A 1 7.17 5.38 -18.99
N VAL A 2 8.18 4.88 -19.72
CA VAL A 2 9.59 4.99 -19.33
C VAL A 2 10.06 6.45 -19.28
N GLU A 3 9.81 7.24 -20.32
CA GLU A 3 10.13 8.68 -20.32
C GLU A 3 9.54 9.42 -19.14
N GLU A 4 8.29 9.12 -18.77
CA GLU A 4 7.65 9.75 -17.61
C GLU A 4 8.28 9.28 -16.29
N ALA A 5 8.69 8.02 -16.19
CA ALA A 5 9.34 7.47 -15.00
C ALA A 5 10.74 8.06 -14.77
N THR A 6 11.47 8.40 -15.84
CA THR A 6 12.81 9.01 -15.75
C THR A 6 12.79 10.52 -15.58
N LYS A 7 11.65 11.17 -15.80
CA LYS A 7 11.53 12.64 -15.80
C LYS A 7 11.99 13.26 -14.48
N GLY A 8 12.91 14.21 -14.58
CA GLY A 8 13.43 14.98 -13.43
C GLY A 8 14.40 14.20 -12.53
N LEU A 9 14.84 13.02 -12.94
CA LEU A 9 15.87 12.25 -12.23
C LEU A 9 17.23 12.42 -12.92
N ALA A 10 18.26 12.72 -12.15
CA ALA A 10 19.63 12.82 -12.66
C ALA A 10 20.27 11.43 -12.81
N GLY A 11 21.15 11.25 -13.79
CA GLY A 11 21.94 10.03 -13.97
C GLY A 11 21.14 8.80 -14.42
N VAL A 12 19.96 9.00 -15.03
CA VAL A 12 19.14 7.92 -15.60
C VAL A 12 18.81 8.20 -17.07
N SER A 13 18.62 7.15 -17.85
CA SER A 13 18.29 7.22 -19.27
C SER A 13 17.08 6.34 -19.59
N ALA A 14 16.07 6.92 -20.23
CA ALA A 14 14.93 6.17 -20.75
C ALA A 14 15.38 5.11 -21.77
N SER A 15 16.28 5.48 -22.68
CA SER A 15 16.80 4.59 -23.72
C SER A 15 17.53 3.39 -23.15
N GLN A 16 18.25 3.50 -22.03
CA GLN A 16 18.88 2.35 -21.38
C GLN A 16 17.85 1.33 -20.89
N VAL A 17 16.78 1.80 -20.25
CA VAL A 17 15.69 0.92 -19.80
C VAL A 17 15.00 0.26 -20.99
N GLU A 18 14.76 1.00 -22.08
CA GLU A 18 14.12 0.51 -23.31
C GLU A 18 14.99 -0.53 -24.02
N ILE A 19 16.30 -0.33 -24.14
CA ILE A 19 17.23 -1.29 -24.73
C ILE A 19 17.26 -2.58 -23.86
N GLN A 20 17.44 -2.40 -22.55
CA GLN A 20 17.49 -3.54 -21.61
C GLN A 20 16.21 -4.36 -21.61
N SER A 21 15.05 -3.71 -21.75
CA SER A 21 13.75 -4.38 -21.82
C SER A 21 13.46 -4.96 -23.19
N GLY A 22 13.84 -4.29 -24.27
CA GLY A 22 13.57 -4.71 -25.64
C GLY A 22 14.14 -6.08 -26.00
N ILE A 23 15.28 -6.45 -25.42
CA ILE A 23 15.91 -7.76 -25.59
C ILE A 23 15.02 -8.92 -25.08
N GLN A 24 14.09 -8.62 -24.16
CA GLN A 24 13.23 -9.61 -23.50
C GLN A 24 11.85 -9.74 -24.17
N PHE A 25 11.52 -8.88 -25.15
CA PHE A 25 10.22 -8.92 -25.83
C PHE A 25 10.15 -10.03 -26.87
N TYR A 26 8.99 -10.65 -26.99
CA TYR A 26 8.68 -11.72 -27.93
C TYR A 26 7.28 -11.54 -28.53
N ASP A 27 7.02 -12.21 -29.66
CA ASP A 27 5.69 -12.15 -30.31
C ASP A 27 4.61 -12.73 -29.40
N GLY A 28 3.51 -11.99 -29.27
CA GLY A 28 2.38 -12.36 -28.41
C GLY A 28 2.50 -11.94 -26.94
N ILE A 29 3.58 -11.23 -26.55
CA ILE A 29 3.73 -10.68 -25.20
C ILE A 29 2.56 -9.76 -24.83
N THR A 30 2.03 -9.91 -23.64
CA THR A 30 0.94 -9.07 -23.12
C THR A 30 1.47 -7.73 -22.60
N THR A 31 0.58 -6.71 -22.55
CA THR A 31 0.95 -5.40 -21.97
C THR A 31 1.30 -5.47 -20.50
N GLY A 32 0.77 -6.44 -19.76
CA GLY A 32 1.15 -6.70 -18.36
C GLY A 32 2.57 -7.21 -18.24
N GLU A 33 2.95 -8.21 -19.06
CA GLU A 33 4.32 -8.74 -19.10
C GLU A 33 5.32 -7.67 -19.54
N ILE A 34 4.98 -6.80 -20.49
CA ILE A 34 5.82 -5.66 -20.89
C ILE A 34 6.07 -4.75 -19.66
N GLN A 35 5.05 -4.49 -18.85
CA GLN A 35 5.22 -3.64 -17.64
C GLN A 35 6.15 -4.30 -16.62
N GLU A 36 6.00 -5.60 -16.37
CA GLU A 36 6.89 -6.34 -15.45
C GLU A 36 8.34 -6.36 -15.96
N ILE A 37 8.55 -6.56 -17.26
CA ILE A 37 9.88 -6.50 -17.88
C ILE A 37 10.50 -5.10 -17.72
N LEU A 38 9.73 -4.04 -17.95
CA LEU A 38 10.19 -2.66 -17.76
C LEU A 38 10.62 -2.38 -16.32
N ILE A 39 9.81 -2.84 -15.35
CA ILE A 39 10.10 -2.69 -13.92
C ILE A 39 11.39 -3.43 -13.59
N LYS A 40 11.50 -4.68 -14.02
CA LYS A 40 12.70 -5.51 -13.79
C LYS A 40 13.94 -4.88 -14.45
N SER A 41 13.85 -4.49 -15.71
CA SER A 41 14.98 -3.87 -16.43
C SER A 41 15.47 -2.59 -15.74
N ALA A 42 14.54 -1.75 -15.23
CA ALA A 42 14.93 -0.58 -14.47
C ALA A 42 15.56 -0.94 -13.12
N SER A 43 15.10 -2.02 -12.46
CA SER A 43 15.68 -2.47 -11.20
C SER A 43 17.07 -3.08 -11.38
N ASP A 44 17.32 -3.76 -12.49
CA ASP A 44 18.61 -4.36 -12.82
C ASP A 44 19.70 -3.31 -13.16
N LEU A 45 19.27 -2.07 -13.45
CA LEU A 45 20.17 -0.93 -13.68
C LEU A 45 20.56 -0.17 -12.39
N ILE A 46 20.06 -0.60 -11.22
CA ILE A 46 20.41 0.01 -9.94
C ILE A 46 21.81 -0.42 -9.54
N ASP A 47 22.74 0.51 -9.48
CA ASP A 47 24.11 0.29 -8.99
C ASP A 47 24.59 1.50 -8.17
N LEU A 48 25.86 1.48 -7.73
CA LEU A 48 26.45 2.55 -6.93
C LEU A 48 26.64 3.84 -7.73
N ASP A 49 26.85 3.75 -9.02
CA ASP A 49 27.08 4.90 -9.91
C ASP A 49 25.74 5.49 -10.39
N HIS A 50 24.69 4.65 -10.46
CA HIS A 50 23.36 5.02 -10.97
C HIS A 50 22.23 4.70 -9.99
N PRO A 51 22.28 5.18 -8.73
CA PRO A 51 21.32 4.80 -7.68
C PRO A 51 19.88 5.27 -7.99
N ASN A 52 19.72 6.28 -8.84
CA ASN A 52 18.41 6.85 -9.13
C ASN A 52 17.51 5.96 -10.00
N TYR A 53 18.03 4.88 -10.59
CA TYR A 53 17.16 3.86 -11.21
C TYR A 53 16.21 3.20 -10.21
N GLN A 54 16.50 3.23 -8.90
CA GLN A 54 15.54 2.80 -7.88
C GLN A 54 14.22 3.59 -7.92
N TYR A 55 14.27 4.88 -8.25
CA TYR A 55 13.07 5.70 -8.41
C TYR A 55 12.39 5.46 -9.76
N VAL A 56 13.15 5.16 -10.80
CA VAL A 56 12.58 4.76 -12.11
C VAL A 56 11.78 3.46 -11.96
N ALA A 57 12.38 2.44 -11.36
CA ALA A 57 11.72 1.16 -11.11
C ALA A 57 10.47 1.33 -10.20
N ALA A 58 10.55 2.16 -9.15
CA ALA A 58 9.42 2.49 -8.29
C ALA A 58 8.29 3.16 -9.07
N ARG A 59 8.59 4.17 -9.89
CA ARG A 59 7.57 4.88 -10.69
C ARG A 59 6.92 3.96 -11.73
N LEU A 60 7.68 3.08 -12.37
CA LEU A 60 7.13 2.08 -13.29
C LEU A 60 6.18 1.11 -12.57
N LEU A 61 6.55 0.62 -11.38
CA LEU A 61 5.68 -0.19 -10.53
C LEU A 61 4.41 0.57 -10.12
N LEU A 62 4.54 1.84 -9.73
CA LEU A 62 3.40 2.68 -9.38
C LEU A 62 2.44 2.86 -10.56
N PHE A 63 2.97 3.14 -11.76
CA PHE A 63 2.17 3.30 -12.98
C PHE A 63 1.45 2.00 -13.35
N SER A 64 2.13 0.86 -13.23
CA SER A 64 1.53 -0.46 -13.43
C SER A 64 0.38 -0.70 -12.45
N THR A 65 0.60 -0.44 -11.16
CA THR A 65 -0.42 -0.56 -10.11
C THR A 65 -1.63 0.34 -10.38
N ARG A 66 -1.41 1.63 -10.66
CA ARG A 66 -2.49 2.58 -10.96
C ARG A 66 -3.27 2.19 -12.22
N LYS A 67 -2.57 1.72 -13.26
CA LYS A 67 -3.21 1.27 -14.50
C LYS A 67 -4.04 0.00 -14.29
N SER A 68 -3.55 -0.94 -13.50
CA SER A 68 -4.30 -2.15 -13.14
C SER A 68 -5.58 -1.84 -12.36
N LEU A 69 -5.52 -0.85 -11.43
CA LEU A 69 -6.66 -0.47 -10.58
C LEU A 69 -7.69 0.39 -11.30
N TYR A 70 -7.23 1.40 -12.05
CA TYR A 70 -8.07 2.48 -12.55
C TYR A 70 -8.06 2.63 -14.07
N GLY A 71 -7.33 1.78 -14.80
CA GLY A 71 -7.15 1.86 -16.26
C GLY A 71 -6.28 3.04 -16.72
N ARG A 72 -5.72 3.83 -15.77
CA ARG A 72 -4.96 5.05 -16.04
C ARG A 72 -3.86 5.27 -15.00
N MET A 73 -2.82 6.02 -15.39
CA MET A 73 -1.66 6.29 -14.52
C MET A 73 -1.82 7.58 -13.70
N ARG A 74 -2.65 8.52 -14.17
CA ARG A 74 -2.93 9.84 -13.59
C ARG A 74 -4.44 10.06 -13.48
N ASP A 75 -4.85 11.17 -12.92
CA ASP A 75 -6.25 11.55 -12.74
C ASP A 75 -7.03 10.44 -12.02
N LEU A 76 -6.52 10.05 -10.85
CA LEU A 76 -7.10 8.99 -10.04
C LEU A 76 -8.52 9.39 -9.58
N PRO A 77 -9.38 8.43 -9.23
CA PRO A 77 -10.75 8.73 -8.82
C PRO A 77 -10.76 9.57 -7.54
N PRO A 78 -11.81 10.37 -7.29
CA PRO A 78 -12.02 11.03 -6.02
C PRO A 78 -12.06 10.02 -4.86
N LEU A 79 -11.64 10.46 -3.67
CA LEU A 79 -11.62 9.62 -2.46
C LEU A 79 -12.98 8.99 -2.17
N ARG A 80 -14.06 9.76 -2.35
CA ARG A 80 -15.43 9.27 -2.18
C ARG A 80 -15.72 8.04 -3.04
N ASP A 81 -15.38 8.10 -4.32
CA ASP A 81 -15.67 7.02 -5.28
C ASP A 81 -14.80 5.81 -4.97
N HIS A 82 -13.55 6.04 -4.56
CA HIS A 82 -12.66 4.99 -4.11
C HIS A 82 -13.19 4.27 -2.85
N ILE A 83 -13.63 5.02 -1.82
CA ILE A 83 -14.26 4.46 -0.62
C ILE A 83 -15.51 3.65 -1.01
N MET A 84 -16.38 4.19 -1.84
CA MET A 84 -17.60 3.53 -2.26
C MET A 84 -17.32 2.20 -2.97
N ASN A 85 -16.35 2.17 -3.88
CA ASN A 85 -15.96 0.95 -4.56
C ASN A 85 -15.37 -0.10 -3.60
N CYS A 86 -14.46 0.31 -2.71
CA CYS A 86 -13.80 -0.60 -1.77
C CYS A 86 -14.73 -1.13 -0.67
N THR A 87 -15.68 -0.33 -0.20
CA THR A 87 -16.71 -0.80 0.73
C THR A 87 -17.73 -1.71 0.04
N GLY A 88 -18.12 -1.37 -1.19
CA GLY A 88 -19.07 -2.18 -1.98
C GLY A 88 -18.61 -3.61 -2.22
N ILE A 89 -17.32 -3.85 -2.27
CA ILE A 89 -16.70 -5.20 -2.37
C ILE A 89 -16.15 -5.72 -1.05
N HIS A 90 -16.50 -5.11 0.08
CA HIS A 90 -16.14 -5.51 1.45
C HIS A 90 -14.63 -5.55 1.77
N VAL A 91 -13.80 -4.82 1.05
CA VAL A 91 -12.37 -4.70 1.38
C VAL A 91 -12.09 -3.57 2.37
N TYR A 92 -12.94 -2.52 2.40
CA TYR A 92 -12.96 -1.53 3.47
C TYR A 92 -14.14 -1.75 4.41
N ASP A 93 -13.96 -1.33 5.66
CA ASP A 93 -14.99 -1.38 6.67
C ASP A 93 -16.09 -0.34 6.40
N PHE A 94 -17.35 -0.76 6.46
CA PHE A 94 -18.52 0.11 6.30
C PHE A 94 -18.65 1.19 7.38
N ALA A 95 -18.03 0.99 8.54
CA ALA A 95 -18.05 1.95 9.65
C ALA A 95 -17.60 3.37 9.25
N ILE A 96 -16.87 3.52 8.14
CA ILE A 96 -16.48 4.83 7.63
C ILE A 96 -17.68 5.75 7.35
N TYR A 97 -18.80 5.20 6.87
CA TYR A 97 -20.03 5.97 6.57
C TYR A 97 -20.79 6.43 7.82
N ASP A 98 -20.65 5.68 8.92
CA ASP A 98 -21.26 6.06 10.21
C ASP A 98 -20.48 7.18 10.89
N LYS A 99 -19.20 7.30 10.58
CA LYS A 99 -18.26 8.22 11.24
C LYS A 99 -18.14 9.56 10.54
N TYR A 100 -18.09 9.56 9.21
CA TYR A 100 -17.77 10.74 8.40
C TYR A 100 -18.92 11.09 7.45
N ASN A 101 -19.24 12.36 7.37
CA ASN A 101 -20.17 12.88 6.38
C ASN A 101 -19.44 13.17 5.05
N LEU A 102 -20.21 13.46 3.99
CA LEU A 102 -19.66 13.71 2.66
C LEU A 102 -18.75 14.94 2.61
N GLU A 103 -19.03 15.97 3.40
CA GLU A 103 -18.22 17.19 3.44
C GLU A 103 -16.82 16.91 3.99
N GLU A 104 -16.73 16.13 5.06
CA GLU A 104 -15.46 15.70 5.64
C GLU A 104 -14.64 14.80 4.68
N ILE A 105 -15.30 13.92 3.95
CA ILE A 105 -14.64 13.09 2.94
C ILE A 105 -14.11 13.95 1.78
N ASN A 106 -14.88 14.91 1.29
CA ASN A 106 -14.44 15.85 0.26
C ASN A 106 -13.29 16.75 0.76
N GLN A 107 -13.32 17.13 2.03
CA GLN A 107 -12.22 17.85 2.66
C GLN A 107 -10.95 17.02 2.70
N ALA A 108 -11.06 15.74 3.08
CA ALA A 108 -9.93 14.82 3.08
C ALA A 108 -9.37 14.59 1.66
N ASP A 109 -10.26 14.49 0.66
CA ASP A 109 -9.88 14.37 -0.75
C ASP A 109 -9.02 15.55 -1.23
N SER A 110 -9.37 16.77 -0.80
CA SER A 110 -8.62 17.98 -1.16
C SER A 110 -7.16 18.01 -0.64
N TRP A 111 -6.81 17.16 0.29
CA TRP A 111 -5.44 17.02 0.82
C TRP A 111 -4.63 15.92 0.15
N LEU A 112 -5.29 15.05 -0.63
CA LEU A 112 -4.62 13.96 -1.32
C LEU A 112 -3.63 14.50 -2.34
N ASP A 113 -2.38 14.06 -2.18
CA ASP A 113 -1.28 14.40 -3.06
C ASP A 113 -0.64 13.10 -3.57
N HIS A 114 -1.13 12.62 -4.69
CA HIS A 114 -0.69 11.36 -5.29
C HIS A 114 0.75 11.40 -5.82
N ASP A 115 1.34 12.60 -5.97
CA ASP A 115 2.73 12.75 -6.41
C ASP A 115 3.72 12.42 -5.29
N ARG A 116 3.27 12.39 -4.03
CA ARG A 116 4.09 11.87 -2.92
C ARG A 116 4.52 10.42 -3.12
N ASP A 117 3.79 9.64 -3.91
CA ASP A 117 4.18 8.27 -4.25
C ASP A 117 5.49 8.21 -5.06
N TYR A 118 5.92 9.31 -5.71
CA TYR A 118 7.18 9.37 -6.45
C TYR A 118 8.43 9.42 -5.55
N PHE A 119 8.26 9.61 -4.26
CA PHE A 119 9.37 9.57 -3.29
C PHE A 119 9.75 8.16 -2.83
N PHE A 120 8.94 7.15 -3.15
CA PHE A 120 9.28 5.78 -2.84
C PHE A 120 10.50 5.29 -3.62
N THR A 121 11.39 4.59 -2.92
CA THR A 121 12.36 3.71 -3.55
C THR A 121 11.67 2.44 -4.06
N TYR A 122 12.28 1.71 -4.98
CA TYR A 122 11.70 0.48 -5.51
C TYR A 122 11.40 -0.56 -4.42
N ALA A 123 12.40 -0.82 -3.55
CA ALA A 123 12.21 -1.77 -2.45
C ALA A 123 11.09 -1.32 -1.48
N GLY A 124 11.03 -0.01 -1.17
CA GLY A 124 9.99 0.55 -0.30
C GLY A 124 8.59 0.40 -0.92
N LEU A 125 8.43 0.73 -2.20
CA LEU A 125 7.13 0.61 -2.87
C LEU A 125 6.72 -0.87 -3.06
N ARG A 126 7.66 -1.77 -3.38
CA ARG A 126 7.41 -3.21 -3.45
C ARG A 126 6.85 -3.72 -2.12
N GLN A 127 7.49 -3.35 -1.00
CA GLN A 127 7.00 -3.73 0.32
C GLN A 127 5.59 -3.19 0.59
N VAL A 128 5.28 -1.96 0.19
CA VAL A 128 3.95 -1.39 0.36
C VAL A 128 2.92 -2.14 -0.48
N VAL A 129 3.21 -2.36 -1.76
CA VAL A 129 2.30 -3.06 -2.69
C VAL A 129 2.07 -4.50 -2.27
N ASP A 130 3.14 -5.24 -1.95
CA ASP A 130 3.06 -6.68 -1.69
C ASP A 130 2.52 -7.01 -0.30
N LYS A 131 2.65 -6.09 0.67
CA LYS A 131 2.35 -6.38 2.07
C LYS A 131 1.24 -5.54 2.69
N TYR A 132 1.16 -4.24 2.35
CA TYR A 132 0.35 -3.27 3.11
C TYR A 132 -0.89 -2.78 2.38
N LEU A 133 -0.87 -2.67 1.05
CA LEU A 133 -2.09 -2.34 0.31
C LEU A 133 -3.13 -3.45 0.51
N VAL A 134 -4.39 -3.04 0.63
CA VAL A 134 -5.49 -4.01 0.69
C VAL A 134 -5.53 -4.79 -0.62
N GLN A 135 -5.49 -6.11 -0.50
CA GLN A 135 -5.39 -7.01 -1.64
C GLN A 135 -6.10 -8.35 -1.39
N ASP A 136 -6.56 -8.97 -2.45
CA ASP A 136 -6.91 -10.37 -2.47
C ASP A 136 -5.62 -11.19 -2.53
N ARG A 137 -5.31 -11.91 -1.45
CA ARG A 137 -4.06 -12.68 -1.35
C ARG A 137 -4.04 -13.95 -2.19
N SER A 138 -5.18 -14.42 -2.65
CA SER A 138 -5.27 -15.58 -3.53
C SER A 138 -4.87 -15.24 -4.97
N THR A 139 -5.18 -14.03 -5.39
CA THR A 139 -4.93 -13.54 -6.76
C THR A 139 -3.80 -12.51 -6.86
N GLY A 140 -3.37 -11.94 -5.73
CA GLY A 140 -2.44 -10.81 -5.70
C GLY A 140 -3.04 -9.48 -6.15
N LYS A 141 -4.37 -9.43 -6.41
CA LYS A 141 -5.04 -8.21 -6.86
C LYS A 141 -5.10 -7.20 -5.72
N VAL A 142 -4.47 -6.04 -5.90
CA VAL A 142 -4.58 -4.89 -4.99
C VAL A 142 -5.84 -4.08 -5.30
N TYR A 143 -6.30 -3.29 -4.31
CA TYR A 143 -7.53 -2.49 -4.41
C TYR A 143 -7.33 -1.01 -4.14
N GLU A 144 -6.13 -0.58 -3.79
CA GLU A 144 -5.82 0.82 -3.46
C GLU A 144 -4.40 1.19 -3.86
N THR A 145 -4.09 2.48 -3.79
CA THR A 145 -2.73 3.03 -3.95
C THR A 145 -2.22 3.58 -2.61
N PRO A 146 -0.90 3.87 -2.47
CA PRO A 146 -0.36 4.29 -1.18
C PRO A 146 -1.04 5.52 -0.58
N GLN A 147 -1.40 6.54 -1.37
CA GLN A 147 -2.04 7.73 -0.82
C GLN A 147 -3.46 7.45 -0.32
N PHE A 148 -4.23 6.61 -1.00
CA PHE A 148 -5.52 6.16 -0.48
C PHE A 148 -5.37 5.34 0.80
N MET A 149 -4.37 4.46 0.86
CA MET A 149 -4.04 3.74 2.09
C MET A 149 -3.79 4.71 3.25
N TYR A 150 -2.94 5.71 3.06
CA TYR A 150 -2.55 6.64 4.11
C TYR A 150 -3.71 7.51 4.60
N ILE A 151 -4.51 8.08 3.71
CA ILE A 151 -5.65 8.90 4.13
C ILE A 151 -6.72 8.07 4.83
N MET A 152 -6.97 6.83 4.38
CA MET A 152 -7.93 5.93 5.02
C MET A 152 -7.47 5.47 6.40
N ILE A 153 -6.18 5.24 6.60
CA ILE A 153 -5.61 4.96 7.92
C ILE A 153 -5.86 6.16 8.85
N ALA A 154 -5.57 7.38 8.38
CA ALA A 154 -5.78 8.59 9.17
C ALA A 154 -7.27 8.78 9.55
N LEU A 155 -8.18 8.66 8.59
CA LEU A 155 -9.62 8.74 8.84
C LEU A 155 -10.06 7.68 9.87
N THR A 156 -9.60 6.44 9.75
CA THR A 156 -10.02 5.38 10.66
C THR A 156 -9.50 5.59 12.09
N ILE A 157 -8.24 5.99 12.27
CA ILE A 157 -7.64 6.19 13.59
C ILE A 157 -8.33 7.33 14.35
N PHE A 158 -8.67 8.41 13.68
CA PHE A 158 -9.28 9.60 14.33
C PHE A 158 -10.81 9.62 14.26
N ALA A 159 -11.46 8.53 13.87
CA ALA A 159 -12.90 8.46 13.72
C ALA A 159 -13.69 8.76 15.01
N GLU A 160 -13.14 8.41 16.17
CA GLU A 160 -13.78 8.60 17.48
C GLU A 160 -13.39 9.93 18.16
N TYR A 161 -12.56 10.75 17.52
CA TYR A 161 -12.23 12.09 18.02
C TYR A 161 -13.42 13.06 17.85
N PRO A 162 -13.49 14.13 18.68
CA PRO A 162 -14.54 15.13 18.54
C PRO A 162 -14.62 15.70 17.12
N LYS A 163 -15.83 15.81 16.58
CA LYS A 163 -16.07 16.22 15.17
C LYS A 163 -15.39 17.55 14.82
N GLU A 164 -15.36 18.47 15.79
CA GLU A 164 -14.81 19.82 15.62
C GLU A 164 -13.29 19.82 15.38
N THR A 165 -12.60 18.79 15.85
CA THR A 165 -11.12 18.74 15.83
C THR A 165 -10.55 17.60 15.01
N ARG A 166 -11.31 16.50 14.80
CA ARG A 166 -10.81 15.27 14.19
C ARG A 166 -10.17 15.49 12.82
N MET A 167 -10.74 16.33 11.98
CA MET A 167 -10.22 16.59 10.65
C MET A 167 -8.84 17.26 10.67
N SER A 168 -8.53 18.06 11.69
CA SER A 168 -7.20 18.63 11.89
C SER A 168 -6.16 17.55 12.22
N TYR A 169 -6.54 16.55 13.02
CA TYR A 169 -5.67 15.39 13.32
C TYR A 169 -5.51 14.48 12.11
N VAL A 170 -6.59 14.20 11.38
CA VAL A 170 -6.54 13.42 10.13
C VAL A 170 -5.54 14.05 9.17
N ARG A 171 -5.60 15.35 8.91
CA ARG A 171 -4.67 16.05 8.02
C ARG A 171 -3.22 15.95 8.49
N LYS A 172 -2.97 16.27 9.76
CA LYS A 172 -1.63 16.23 10.35
C LYS A 172 -1.02 14.83 10.26
N TYR A 173 -1.82 13.82 10.56
CA TYR A 173 -1.36 12.43 10.52
C TYR A 173 -1.12 11.95 9.09
N TYR A 174 -2.04 12.23 8.15
CA TYR A 174 -1.83 11.96 6.73
C TYR A 174 -0.55 12.60 6.22
N ASP A 175 -0.31 13.88 6.52
CA ASP A 175 0.91 14.58 6.13
C ASP A 175 2.17 13.94 6.73
N ALA A 176 2.11 13.46 7.95
CA ALA A 176 3.26 12.85 8.60
C ALA A 176 3.60 11.48 8.00
N ILE A 177 2.61 10.61 7.77
CA ILE A 177 2.85 9.26 7.23
C ILE A 177 3.14 9.29 5.73
N SER A 178 2.42 10.09 4.94
CA SER A 178 2.59 10.15 3.49
C SER A 178 3.88 10.87 3.05
N LYS A 179 4.47 11.68 3.93
CA LYS A 179 5.80 12.30 3.75
C LYS A 179 6.92 11.49 4.43
N HIS A 180 6.64 10.27 4.86
CA HIS A 180 7.56 9.33 5.51
C HIS A 180 8.28 9.92 6.75
N LYS A 181 7.63 10.87 7.46
CA LYS A 181 8.17 11.46 8.69
C LYS A 181 8.03 10.55 9.91
N ILE A 182 7.02 9.67 9.88
CA ILE A 182 6.78 8.64 10.89
C ILE A 182 6.53 7.30 10.19
N ASN A 183 6.90 6.24 10.87
CA ASN A 183 6.57 4.87 10.48
C ASN A 183 5.49 4.32 11.41
N ILE A 184 4.62 3.47 10.90
CA ILE A 184 3.50 2.90 11.63
C ILE A 184 3.56 1.38 11.63
N PRO A 185 3.04 0.71 12.68
CA PRO A 185 3.10 -0.74 12.82
C PRO A 185 2.39 -1.47 11.67
N THR A 186 2.94 -2.62 11.29
CA THR A 186 2.42 -3.48 10.23
C THR A 186 0.91 -3.76 10.33
N PRO A 187 0.32 -4.10 11.49
CA PRO A 187 -1.13 -4.37 11.57
C PRO A 187 -1.98 -3.14 11.28
N ILE A 188 -1.52 -1.96 11.65
CA ILE A 188 -2.21 -0.70 11.35
C ILE A 188 -2.14 -0.41 9.86
N MET A 189 -0.93 -0.52 9.25
CA MET A 189 -0.77 -0.30 7.81
C MET A 189 -1.60 -1.28 6.97
N GLY A 190 -1.62 -2.55 7.35
CA GLY A 190 -2.30 -3.59 6.57
C GLY A 190 -3.78 -3.77 6.88
N GLY A 191 -4.28 -3.33 8.06
CA GLY A 191 -5.57 -3.80 8.57
C GLY A 191 -6.55 -2.77 9.06
N VAL A 192 -6.14 -1.61 9.59
CA VAL A 192 -7.04 -0.75 10.37
C VAL A 192 -8.29 -0.28 9.62
N ARG A 193 -8.20 -0.04 8.31
CA ARG A 193 -9.31 0.38 7.45
C ARG A 193 -10.17 -0.76 6.90
N THR A 194 -9.82 -2.00 7.25
CA THR A 194 -10.49 -3.24 6.81
C THR A 194 -11.35 -3.81 7.93
N PRO A 195 -12.16 -4.84 7.69
CA PRO A 195 -12.91 -5.54 8.75
C PRO A 195 -12.04 -6.29 9.78
N ILE A 196 -10.72 -6.36 9.60
CA ILE A 196 -9.77 -6.98 10.55
C ILE A 196 -9.74 -6.16 11.84
N ARG A 197 -9.72 -6.87 13.00
CA ARG A 197 -9.72 -6.22 14.33
C ARG A 197 -8.52 -6.59 15.19
N GLN A 198 -7.55 -7.36 14.64
CA GLN A 198 -6.33 -7.74 15.35
C GLN A 198 -5.20 -6.81 14.95
N PHE A 199 -4.68 -6.02 15.90
CA PHE A 199 -3.66 -4.99 15.66
C PHE A 199 -2.35 -5.22 16.42
N ALA A 200 -2.19 -6.33 17.14
CA ALA A 200 -0.92 -6.72 17.72
C ALA A 200 -0.01 -7.35 16.65
N SER A 201 1.20 -6.82 16.48
CA SER A 201 2.15 -7.36 15.49
C SER A 201 2.82 -8.65 15.98
N CYS A 202 3.02 -8.78 17.29
CA CYS A 202 3.66 -9.92 17.94
C CYS A 202 2.88 -10.30 19.20
N VAL A 203 2.67 -11.60 19.38
CA VAL A 203 2.01 -12.19 20.54
C VAL A 203 2.92 -13.28 21.09
N LEU A 204 3.13 -13.27 22.40
CA LEU A 204 3.81 -14.34 23.11
C LEU A 204 2.77 -15.25 23.77
N VAL A 205 2.95 -16.54 23.63
CA VAL A 205 2.10 -17.56 24.23
C VAL A 205 2.98 -18.44 25.13
N ASP A 206 2.71 -18.38 26.42
CA ASP A 206 3.34 -19.29 27.39
C ASP A 206 2.56 -20.60 27.44
N ILE A 207 3.29 -21.71 27.47
CA ILE A 207 2.72 -23.06 27.50
C ILE A 207 3.22 -23.77 28.76
N ASP A 208 2.28 -24.16 29.66
CA ASP A 208 2.55 -25.01 30.81
C ASP A 208 2.58 -26.47 30.38
N ASP A 209 3.24 -27.30 31.22
CA ASP A 209 3.37 -28.75 31.01
C ASP A 209 2.08 -29.52 31.44
N THR A 210 0.96 -29.09 30.87
CA THR A 210 -0.34 -29.77 31.01
C THR A 210 -1.04 -29.89 29.66
N LEU A 211 -1.83 -30.93 29.44
CA LEU A 211 -2.58 -31.13 28.21
C LEU A 211 -3.53 -29.97 27.92
N ASP A 212 -4.18 -29.43 28.94
CA ASP A 212 -5.09 -28.28 28.78
C ASP A 212 -4.36 -27.02 28.32
N SER A 213 -3.17 -26.75 28.88
CA SER A 213 -2.35 -25.63 28.46
C SER A 213 -1.85 -25.81 27.02
N ILE A 214 -1.38 -26.99 26.66
CA ILE A 214 -0.90 -27.31 25.32
C ILE A 214 -2.00 -27.09 24.27
N PHE A 215 -3.18 -27.67 24.48
CA PHE A 215 -4.29 -27.54 23.52
C PHE A 215 -4.87 -26.12 23.46
N SER A 216 -4.98 -25.43 24.60
CA SER A 216 -5.47 -24.05 24.61
C SER A 216 -4.48 -23.10 23.91
N SER A 217 -3.19 -23.32 24.08
CA SER A 217 -2.14 -22.55 23.40
C SER A 217 -2.12 -22.80 21.89
N ASP A 218 -2.25 -24.06 21.45
CA ASP A 218 -2.34 -24.41 20.03
C ASP A 218 -3.55 -23.74 19.36
N MET A 219 -4.71 -23.78 20.01
CA MET A 219 -5.90 -23.08 19.51
C MET A 219 -5.70 -21.57 19.45
N ALA A 220 -5.06 -20.95 20.46
CA ALA A 220 -4.77 -19.52 20.49
C ALA A 220 -3.82 -19.13 19.34
N ILE A 221 -2.73 -19.90 19.15
CA ILE A 221 -1.77 -19.71 18.07
C ILE A 221 -2.47 -19.73 16.72
N GLY A 222 -3.30 -20.76 16.46
CA GLY A 222 -4.04 -20.85 15.20
C GLY A 222 -4.93 -19.64 14.93
N LYS A 223 -5.65 -19.15 15.95
CA LYS A 223 -6.50 -17.95 15.84
C LYS A 223 -5.72 -16.67 15.57
N TYR A 224 -4.57 -16.47 16.24
CA TYR A 224 -3.74 -15.29 16.02
C TYR A 224 -3.06 -15.30 14.65
N VAL A 225 -2.52 -16.45 14.23
CA VAL A 225 -1.89 -16.61 12.90
C VAL A 225 -2.91 -16.38 11.79
N ALA A 226 -4.14 -16.89 11.94
CA ALA A 226 -5.23 -16.63 10.97
C ALA A 226 -5.53 -15.14 10.81
N GLN A 227 -5.26 -14.31 11.83
CA GLN A 227 -5.37 -12.86 11.78
C GLN A 227 -4.02 -12.15 11.54
N ARG A 228 -3.00 -12.87 11.07
CA ARG A 228 -1.71 -12.34 10.63
C ARG A 228 -0.81 -11.77 11.75
N ALA A 229 -0.95 -12.24 12.98
CA ALA A 229 -0.02 -11.96 14.04
C ALA A 229 1.24 -12.82 13.92
N GLY A 230 2.39 -12.24 14.28
CA GLY A 230 3.60 -12.99 14.57
C GLY A 230 3.48 -13.63 15.96
N ILE A 231 3.93 -14.89 16.10
CA ILE A 231 3.83 -15.64 17.37
C ILE A 231 5.22 -16.03 17.85
N GLY A 232 5.48 -15.78 19.13
CA GLY A 232 6.54 -16.41 19.89
C GLY A 232 5.93 -17.40 20.86
N ILE A 233 6.59 -18.54 21.03
CA ILE A 233 6.14 -19.63 21.92
C ILE A 233 7.28 -19.88 22.93
N ASN A 234 6.94 -19.99 24.19
CA ASN A 234 7.86 -20.35 25.27
C ASN A 234 7.47 -21.72 25.82
#